data_9708638748b8a934aeb7afea588d677b
#
_entry.id   9708638748b8a934aeb7afea588d677b
#
_cell.length_a   1.000
_cell.length_b   1.000
_cell.length_c   1.000
_cell.angle_alpha   90.00
_cell.angle_beta   90.00
_cell.angle_gamma   90.00
#
_symmetry.space_group_name_H-M   'P 1'
#
loop_
_entity.id
_entity.type
_entity.pdbx_description
1 polymer ?
#
loop_
_entity_poly.entity_id
_entity_poly.type
_entity_poly.pdbx_seq_one_letter_code
_entity_poly.pdbx_strand_id
1 'polypeptide(L)'
;MRCFDGHCDTLARCMTTGEGLRQNGGHVDLARCAALGQHAQIFAVFADSSKTSAPLYTVAQRQHALLERECARNADLVRRCRTARDVRAAWAAGKTAALLGIEGAELLDCNPNRLDEAAAWECVYVTLTWNHANALAGSHCDAQAQGLTAQGRDFVRALYAHQMLPD
;
A
#
# COMPACT_ATOMS: atom_id res chain seq x y z
N MET A 1 -15.76 18.02 -3.51
CA MET A 1 -14.35 18.28 -3.14
C MET A 1 -13.48 17.25 -3.84
N ARG A 2 -12.21 17.57 -4.15
CA ARG A 2 -11.21 16.58 -4.60
C ARG A 2 -10.28 16.30 -3.43
N CYS A 3 -10.11 15.02 -3.10
CA CYS A 3 -9.23 14.59 -2.03
C CYS A 3 -8.35 13.45 -2.54
N PHE A 4 -7.06 13.53 -2.27
CA PHE A 4 -6.11 12.44 -2.46
C PHE A 4 -5.46 12.18 -1.09
N ASP A 5 -5.70 11.00 -0.57
CA ASP A 5 -5.09 10.52 0.68
C ASP A 5 -4.01 9.50 0.34
N GLY A 6 -2.78 9.82 0.69
CA GLY A 6 -1.58 9.05 0.33
C GLY A 6 -1.37 7.79 1.18
N HIS A 7 -2.12 7.59 2.28
CA HIS A 7 -1.86 6.45 3.16
C HIS A 7 -3.02 6.12 4.10
N CYS A 8 -3.34 4.84 4.25
CA CYS A 8 -4.11 4.33 5.39
C CYS A 8 -3.80 2.86 5.65
N ASP A 9 -3.79 2.46 6.94
CA ASP A 9 -3.56 1.08 7.43
C ASP A 9 -4.82 0.25 7.55
N THR A 10 -5.87 0.62 6.82
CA THR A 10 -7.18 -0.02 6.95
C THR A 10 -7.13 -1.51 6.63
N LEU A 11 -6.25 -1.96 5.71
CA LEU A 11 -6.08 -3.37 5.39
C LEU A 11 -5.59 -4.18 6.61
N ALA A 12 -4.55 -3.70 7.30
CA ALA A 12 -4.02 -4.34 8.50
C ALA A 12 -5.09 -4.41 9.60
N ARG A 13 -5.86 -3.33 9.79
CA ARG A 13 -6.98 -3.30 10.72
C ARG A 13 -8.05 -4.35 10.34
N CYS A 14 -8.50 -4.38 9.10
CA CYS A 14 -9.53 -5.33 8.65
C CYS A 14 -9.07 -6.79 8.78
N MET A 15 -7.78 -7.08 8.55
CA MET A 15 -7.20 -8.40 8.80
C MET A 15 -7.32 -8.82 10.28
N THR A 16 -7.18 -7.87 11.20
CA THR A 16 -7.21 -8.13 12.65
C THR A 16 -8.64 -8.21 13.18
N THR A 17 -9.53 -7.33 12.72
CA THR A 17 -10.90 -7.24 13.25
C THR A 17 -11.92 -8.11 12.52
N GLY A 18 -11.59 -8.56 11.30
CA GLY A 18 -12.54 -9.25 10.42
C GLY A 18 -13.55 -8.32 9.73
N GLU A 19 -13.46 -7.00 9.94
CA GLU A 19 -14.30 -6.01 9.27
C GLU A 19 -13.98 -5.90 7.77
N GLY A 20 -14.92 -5.38 6.97
CA GLY A 20 -14.73 -5.12 5.55
C GLY A 20 -14.36 -3.67 5.25
N LEU A 21 -14.04 -3.39 3.99
CA LEU A 21 -13.75 -2.01 3.55
C LEU A 21 -15.00 -1.16 3.34
N ARG A 22 -16.19 -1.75 3.11
CA ARG A 22 -17.41 -0.98 2.84
C ARG A 22 -17.77 -0.03 3.97
N GLN A 23 -17.79 -0.57 5.18
CA GLN A 23 -18.04 0.16 6.44
C GLN A 23 -17.29 -0.56 7.57
N ASN A 24 -16.60 0.20 8.40
CA ASN A 24 -15.87 -0.33 9.54
C ASN A 24 -15.74 0.70 10.67
N GLY A 25 -15.31 0.25 11.83
CA GLY A 25 -15.08 1.10 13.00
C GLY A 25 -13.74 1.86 12.99
N GLY A 26 -12.96 1.79 11.90
CA GLY A 26 -11.70 2.53 11.72
C GLY A 26 -11.90 3.95 11.19
N HIS A 27 -10.81 4.58 10.78
CA HIS A 27 -10.82 5.97 10.30
C HIS A 27 -11.23 6.09 8.84
N VAL A 28 -10.98 5.07 8.02
CA VAL A 28 -11.25 5.06 6.57
C VAL A 28 -12.15 3.88 6.23
N ASP A 29 -13.25 4.15 5.51
CA ASP A 29 -14.07 3.16 4.83
C ASP A 29 -14.69 3.73 3.55
N LEU A 30 -15.14 2.85 2.67
CA LEU A 30 -15.61 3.23 1.33
C LEU A 30 -16.89 4.08 1.37
N ALA A 31 -17.78 3.86 2.35
CA ALA A 31 -19.01 4.64 2.47
C ALA A 31 -18.70 6.10 2.81
N ARG A 32 -17.78 6.34 3.77
CA ARG A 32 -17.31 7.69 4.12
C ARG A 32 -16.50 8.33 3.00
N CYS A 33 -15.62 7.56 2.33
CA CYS A 33 -14.87 8.04 1.18
C CYS A 33 -15.80 8.50 0.03
N ALA A 34 -16.83 7.72 -0.29
CA ALA A 34 -17.80 8.08 -1.32
C ALA A 34 -18.54 9.38 -0.98
N ALA A 35 -18.85 9.64 0.29
CA ALA A 35 -19.49 10.87 0.75
C ALA A 35 -18.61 12.13 0.56
N LEU A 36 -17.28 11.97 0.44
CA LEU A 36 -16.36 13.09 0.16
C LEU A 36 -16.40 13.56 -1.31
N GLY A 37 -17.00 12.79 -2.19
CA GLY A 37 -17.06 13.07 -3.64
C GLY A 37 -15.88 12.47 -4.39
N GLN A 38 -15.07 13.29 -5.10
CA GLN A 38 -13.91 12.79 -5.84
C GLN A 38 -12.76 12.45 -4.88
N HIS A 39 -12.72 11.22 -4.41
CA HIS A 39 -11.75 10.73 -3.44
C HIS A 39 -10.83 9.66 -4.06
N ALA A 40 -9.53 9.74 -3.78
CA ALA A 40 -8.55 8.70 -4.05
C ALA A 40 -7.82 8.35 -2.76
N GLN A 41 -7.72 7.05 -2.47
CA GLN A 41 -7.10 6.50 -1.27
C GLN A 41 -6.01 5.52 -1.66
N ILE A 42 -4.81 5.69 -1.11
CA ILE A 42 -3.82 4.62 -1.10
C ILE A 42 -4.04 3.77 0.15
N PHE A 43 -4.32 2.50 -0.08
CA PHE A 43 -4.37 1.47 0.97
C PHE A 43 -2.98 0.88 1.11
N ALA A 44 -2.38 1.04 2.28
CA ALA A 44 -1.06 0.49 2.55
C ALA A 44 -1.16 -0.98 2.95
N VAL A 45 -0.28 -1.79 2.37
CA VAL A 45 0.09 -3.08 2.89
C VAL A 45 1.16 -2.85 3.95
N PHE A 46 0.90 -3.24 5.18
CA PHE A 46 1.75 -2.99 6.34
C PHE A 46 1.74 -4.17 7.30
N ALA A 47 2.88 -4.44 7.94
CA ALA A 47 2.97 -5.34 9.08
C ALA A 47 4.10 -4.93 10.02
N ASP A 48 3.78 -4.83 11.30
CA ASP A 48 4.77 -4.70 12.36
C ASP A 48 5.41 -6.07 12.62
N SER A 49 6.68 -6.21 12.25
CA SER A 49 7.43 -7.47 12.42
C SER A 49 7.53 -7.93 13.88
N SER A 50 7.42 -7.00 14.84
CA SER A 50 7.43 -7.34 16.27
C SER A 50 6.12 -7.95 16.75
N LYS A 51 5.04 -7.81 15.97
CA LYS A 51 3.68 -8.25 16.34
C LYS A 51 3.14 -9.40 15.51
N THR A 52 3.89 -9.90 14.53
CA THR A 52 3.49 -11.03 13.70
C THR A 52 4.53 -12.13 13.70
N SER A 53 4.10 -13.38 13.83
CA SER A 53 4.92 -14.57 13.64
C SER A 53 4.89 -15.08 12.20
N ALA A 54 3.98 -14.57 11.37
CA ALA A 54 3.93 -14.95 9.97
C ALA A 54 5.04 -14.28 9.17
N PRO A 55 5.58 -14.93 8.12
CA PRO A 55 6.49 -14.27 7.19
C PRO A 55 5.88 -13.00 6.63
N LEU A 56 6.60 -11.87 6.66
CA LEU A 56 6.09 -10.55 6.25
C LEU A 56 5.53 -10.56 4.84
N TYR A 57 6.21 -11.26 3.93
CA TYR A 57 5.74 -11.42 2.56
C TYR A 57 4.37 -12.14 2.49
N THR A 58 4.14 -13.16 3.32
CA THR A 58 2.82 -13.82 3.40
C THR A 58 1.73 -12.85 3.90
N VAL A 59 2.08 -11.96 4.82
CA VAL A 59 1.15 -10.92 5.28
C VAL A 59 0.82 -9.96 4.15
N ALA A 60 1.83 -9.53 3.38
CA ALA A 60 1.63 -8.68 2.21
C ALA A 60 0.68 -9.31 1.18
N GLN A 61 0.90 -10.58 0.83
CA GLN A 61 0.01 -11.32 -0.08
C GLN A 61 -1.44 -11.37 0.42
N ARG A 62 -1.65 -11.61 1.70
CA ARG A 62 -3.00 -11.67 2.30
C ARG A 62 -3.70 -10.31 2.30
N GLN A 63 -2.99 -9.23 2.58
CA GLN A 63 -3.56 -7.88 2.56
C GLN A 63 -3.87 -7.42 1.13
N HIS A 64 -3.00 -7.72 0.16
CA HIS A 64 -3.31 -7.51 -1.25
C HIS A 64 -4.58 -8.28 -1.67
N ALA A 65 -4.66 -9.57 -1.37
CA ALA A 65 -5.84 -10.38 -1.67
C ALA A 65 -7.12 -9.86 -0.98
N LEU A 66 -6.98 -9.29 0.23
CA LEU A 66 -8.11 -8.62 0.90
C LEU A 66 -8.56 -7.39 0.11
N LEU A 67 -7.64 -6.52 -0.33
CA LEU A 67 -7.98 -5.33 -1.10
C LEU A 67 -8.72 -5.70 -2.40
N GLU A 68 -8.20 -6.68 -3.15
CA GLU A 68 -8.83 -7.13 -4.40
C GLU A 68 -10.25 -7.66 -4.16
N ARG A 69 -10.42 -8.51 -3.17
CA ARG A 69 -11.73 -9.07 -2.81
C ARG A 69 -12.71 -7.99 -2.38
N GLU A 70 -12.26 -7.04 -1.54
CA GLU A 70 -13.13 -5.97 -1.05
C GLU A 70 -13.47 -4.96 -2.16
N CYS A 71 -12.54 -4.63 -3.05
CA CYS A 71 -12.85 -3.80 -4.21
C CYS A 71 -13.85 -4.47 -5.16
N ALA A 72 -13.70 -5.77 -5.39
CA ALA A 72 -14.66 -6.52 -6.22
C ALA A 72 -16.07 -6.58 -5.60
N ARG A 73 -16.17 -6.80 -4.28
CA ARG A 73 -17.45 -6.82 -3.56
C ARG A 73 -18.17 -5.48 -3.50
N ASN A 74 -17.41 -4.39 -3.56
CA ASN A 74 -17.89 -3.01 -3.43
C ASN A 74 -17.70 -2.21 -4.72
N ALA A 75 -17.78 -2.87 -5.88
CA ALA A 75 -17.55 -2.25 -7.18
C ALA A 75 -18.56 -1.10 -7.51
N ASP A 76 -19.63 -0.98 -6.73
CA ASP A 76 -20.56 0.15 -6.76
C ASP A 76 -19.93 1.44 -6.19
N LEU A 77 -19.03 1.34 -5.20
CA LEU A 77 -18.41 2.49 -4.49
C LEU A 77 -16.95 2.74 -4.87
N VAL A 78 -16.22 1.74 -5.33
CA VAL A 78 -14.77 1.80 -5.49
C VAL A 78 -14.30 1.19 -6.80
N ARG A 79 -13.15 1.66 -7.29
CA ARG A 79 -12.43 1.10 -8.43
C ARG A 79 -10.95 1.01 -8.12
N ARG A 80 -10.33 -0.15 -8.41
CA ARG A 80 -8.87 -0.30 -8.40
C ARG A 80 -8.25 0.60 -9.45
N CYS A 81 -7.18 1.27 -9.07
CA CYS A 81 -6.47 2.24 -9.88
C CYS A 81 -4.96 2.10 -9.67
N ARG A 82 -4.18 2.35 -10.73
CA ARG A 82 -2.72 2.45 -10.69
C ARG A 82 -2.24 3.82 -11.16
N THR A 83 -2.89 4.40 -12.14
CA THR A 83 -2.45 5.60 -12.82
C THR A 83 -3.40 6.78 -12.55
N ALA A 84 -2.90 8.00 -12.77
CA ALA A 84 -3.74 9.21 -12.72
C ALA A 84 -4.92 9.16 -13.72
N ARG A 85 -4.78 8.41 -14.82
CA ARG A 85 -5.88 8.17 -15.78
C ARG A 85 -6.97 7.33 -15.13
N ASP A 86 -6.60 6.26 -14.42
CA ASP A 86 -7.56 5.38 -13.73
C ASP A 86 -8.29 6.13 -12.63
N VAL A 87 -7.57 6.95 -11.85
CA VAL A 87 -8.14 7.81 -10.80
C VAL A 87 -9.19 8.75 -11.40
N ARG A 88 -8.88 9.45 -12.51
CA ARG A 88 -9.85 10.31 -13.18
C ARG A 88 -11.07 9.54 -13.71
N ALA A 89 -10.86 8.33 -14.22
CA ALA A 89 -11.94 7.48 -14.70
C ALA A 89 -12.84 6.99 -13.54
N ALA A 90 -12.25 6.65 -12.38
CA ALA A 90 -13.00 6.29 -11.17
C ALA A 90 -13.87 7.47 -10.71
N TRP A 91 -13.30 8.68 -10.65
CA TRP A 91 -14.03 9.89 -10.28
C TRP A 91 -15.17 10.24 -11.25
N ALA A 92 -14.94 10.09 -12.55
CA ALA A 92 -15.97 10.31 -13.56
C ALA A 92 -17.13 9.31 -13.42
N ALA A 93 -16.86 8.11 -12.89
CA ALA A 93 -17.87 7.10 -12.59
C ALA A 93 -18.50 7.25 -11.19
N GLY A 94 -18.19 8.32 -10.45
CA GLY A 94 -18.70 8.56 -9.09
C GLY A 94 -18.13 7.59 -8.03
N LYS A 95 -16.94 7.01 -8.28
CA LYS A 95 -16.33 6.01 -7.40
C LYS A 95 -15.08 6.54 -6.73
N THR A 96 -14.79 6.03 -5.54
CA THR A 96 -13.48 6.17 -4.90
C THR A 96 -12.42 5.43 -5.72
N ALA A 97 -11.29 6.09 -5.97
CA ALA A 97 -10.13 5.45 -6.58
C ALA A 97 -9.29 4.76 -5.49
N ALA A 98 -9.16 3.43 -5.54
CA ALA A 98 -8.34 2.66 -4.62
C ALA A 98 -7.00 2.32 -5.25
N LEU A 99 -5.91 2.81 -4.66
CA LEU A 99 -4.54 2.50 -5.02
C LEU A 99 -3.89 1.63 -3.94
N LEU A 100 -2.79 0.97 -4.26
CA LEU A 100 -2.02 0.13 -3.35
C LEU A 100 -0.64 0.73 -3.12
N GLY A 101 -0.22 0.86 -1.85
CA GLY A 101 1.16 1.10 -1.45
C GLY A 101 1.69 -0.04 -0.59
N ILE A 102 2.99 -0.15 -0.46
CA ILE A 102 3.66 -1.09 0.45
C ILE A 102 4.50 -0.28 1.42
N GLU A 103 4.21 -0.39 2.71
CA GLU A 103 4.93 0.32 3.77
C GLU A 103 5.98 -0.61 4.42
N GLY A 104 7.22 -0.41 4.01
CA GLY A 104 8.37 -1.21 4.42
C GLY A 104 8.75 -2.27 3.39
N ALA A 105 9.93 -2.11 2.76
CA ALA A 105 10.43 -3.06 1.77
C ALA A 105 10.74 -4.45 2.34
N GLU A 106 10.80 -4.60 3.66
CA GLU A 106 10.88 -5.89 4.36
C GLU A 106 9.68 -6.80 4.07
N LEU A 107 8.54 -6.23 3.71
CA LEU A 107 7.37 -6.96 3.23
C LEU A 107 7.60 -7.67 1.88
N LEU A 108 8.63 -7.23 1.16
CA LEU A 108 9.14 -7.85 -0.06
C LEU A 108 10.51 -8.54 0.17
N ASP A 109 10.85 -8.85 1.44
CA ASP A 109 12.16 -9.40 1.85
C ASP A 109 13.36 -8.53 1.40
N CYS A 110 13.15 -7.22 1.18
CA CYS A 110 14.15 -6.32 0.57
C CYS A 110 14.74 -6.88 -0.75
N ASN A 111 14.00 -7.71 -1.46
CA ASN A 111 14.45 -8.45 -2.64
C ASN A 111 13.87 -7.83 -3.92
N PRO A 112 14.71 -7.29 -4.83
CA PRO A 112 14.24 -6.69 -6.07
C PRO A 112 13.49 -7.67 -7.00
N ASN A 113 13.73 -8.99 -6.89
CA ASN A 113 13.01 -9.99 -7.69
C ASN A 113 11.52 -10.10 -7.31
N ARG A 114 11.10 -9.54 -6.16
CA ARG A 114 9.69 -9.48 -5.78
C ARG A 114 8.96 -8.25 -6.34
N LEU A 115 9.66 -7.36 -7.01
CA LEU A 115 9.06 -6.18 -7.62
C LEU A 115 8.20 -6.52 -8.85
N ASP A 116 8.48 -7.62 -9.54
CA ASP A 116 7.60 -8.13 -10.61
C ASP A 116 6.20 -8.43 -10.06
N GLU A 117 6.12 -9.07 -8.88
CA GLU A 117 4.86 -9.39 -8.24
C GLU A 117 4.18 -8.12 -7.67
N ALA A 118 4.93 -7.21 -7.04
CA ALA A 118 4.40 -5.94 -6.58
C ALA A 118 3.84 -5.09 -7.74
N ALA A 119 4.48 -5.13 -8.91
CA ALA A 119 3.99 -4.49 -10.12
C ALA A 119 2.72 -5.17 -10.65
N ALA A 120 2.64 -6.52 -10.59
CA ALA A 120 1.43 -7.27 -10.93
C ALA A 120 0.27 -6.97 -9.95
N TRP A 121 0.55 -6.61 -8.70
CA TRP A 121 -0.43 -6.10 -7.73
C TRP A 121 -0.86 -4.66 -8.00
N GLU A 122 -0.33 -4.03 -9.04
CA GLU A 122 -0.56 -2.61 -9.35
C GLU A 122 -0.14 -1.67 -8.20
N CYS A 123 0.95 -2.00 -7.49
CA CYS A 123 1.53 -1.18 -6.45
C CYS A 123 2.06 0.13 -7.04
N VAL A 124 1.81 1.26 -6.36
CA VAL A 124 2.23 2.58 -6.81
C VAL A 124 3.49 3.08 -6.12
N TYR A 125 3.73 2.70 -4.86
CA TYR A 125 4.95 3.02 -4.13
C TYR A 125 5.38 1.90 -3.19
N VAL A 126 6.67 1.90 -2.85
CA VAL A 126 7.23 1.10 -1.77
C VAL A 126 8.05 2.00 -0.85
N THR A 127 7.64 2.10 0.42
CA THR A 127 8.45 2.73 1.48
C THR A 127 9.66 1.86 1.77
N LEU A 128 10.87 2.43 1.72
CA LEU A 128 12.10 1.64 1.82
C LEU A 128 12.31 1.06 3.22
N THR A 129 12.02 1.83 4.25
CA THR A 129 12.11 1.41 5.66
C THR A 129 10.89 1.91 6.41
N TRP A 130 10.40 1.11 7.37
CA TRP A 130 9.47 1.63 8.36
C TRP A 130 10.25 2.27 9.53
N ASN A 131 10.06 1.84 10.77
CA ASN A 131 10.70 2.45 11.94
C ASN A 131 12.15 2.06 12.16
N HIS A 132 12.62 0.96 11.59
CA HIS A 132 13.96 0.42 11.78
C HIS A 132 14.69 0.21 10.46
N ALA A 133 16.02 0.26 10.52
CA ALA A 133 16.88 -0.06 9.39
C ALA A 133 16.61 -1.48 8.87
N ASN A 134 16.76 -1.64 7.57
CA ASN A 134 16.75 -2.92 6.90
C ASN A 134 17.93 -3.05 5.94
N ALA A 135 17.94 -4.04 5.06
CA ALA A 135 19.03 -4.24 4.11
C ALA A 135 19.21 -3.08 3.11
N LEU A 136 18.20 -2.22 2.93
CA LEU A 136 18.19 -1.15 1.92
C LEU A 136 18.66 0.20 2.46
N ALA A 137 18.28 0.54 3.70
CA ALA A 137 18.55 1.86 4.27
C ALA A 137 18.47 1.84 5.81
N GLY A 138 19.04 2.88 6.43
CA GLY A 138 18.79 3.24 7.82
C GLY A 138 17.40 3.84 8.00
N SER A 139 16.96 3.98 9.25
CA SER A 139 15.68 4.56 9.62
C SER A 139 15.84 5.57 10.76
N HIS A 140 14.85 6.45 10.91
CA HIS A 140 14.85 7.53 11.90
C HIS A 140 14.88 7.04 13.36
N CYS A 141 14.46 5.81 13.63
CA CYS A 141 14.51 5.22 14.98
C CYS A 141 15.88 4.64 15.35
N ASP A 142 16.81 4.56 14.41
CA ASP A 142 18.13 3.98 14.65
C ASP A 142 19.14 5.07 14.98
N ALA A 143 19.85 4.94 16.12
CA ALA A 143 20.76 5.96 16.65
C ALA A 143 21.92 6.32 15.68
N GLN A 144 22.25 5.46 14.75
CA GLN A 144 23.28 5.65 13.72
C GLN A 144 22.72 5.39 12.32
N ALA A 145 21.53 5.95 12.04
CA ALA A 145 20.88 5.79 10.74
C ALA A 145 21.79 6.27 9.61
N GLN A 146 22.03 5.39 8.65
CA GLN A 146 22.74 5.72 7.41
C GLN A 146 21.74 5.81 6.26
N GLY A 147 22.11 6.50 5.19
CA GLY A 147 21.30 6.55 3.98
C GLY A 147 21.22 5.19 3.27
N LEU A 148 20.96 5.22 1.99
CA LEU A 148 20.84 4.00 1.17
C LEU A 148 22.13 3.19 1.17
N THR A 149 22.00 1.90 1.36
CA THR A 149 23.04 0.92 1.09
C THR A 149 23.30 0.78 -0.43
N ALA A 150 24.30 -0.01 -0.84
CA ALA A 150 24.46 -0.38 -2.24
C ALA A 150 23.20 -1.12 -2.77
N GLN A 151 22.70 -2.10 -2.00
CA GLN A 151 21.47 -2.84 -2.31
C GLN A 151 20.25 -1.90 -2.39
N GLY A 152 20.15 -0.92 -1.48
CA GLY A 152 19.06 0.07 -1.49
C GLY A 152 19.06 0.91 -2.77
N ARG A 153 20.23 1.34 -3.25
CA ARG A 153 20.34 2.07 -4.54
C ARG A 153 19.90 1.22 -5.73
N ASP A 154 20.24 -0.06 -5.73
CA ASP A 154 19.82 -0.99 -6.79
C ASP A 154 18.31 -1.26 -6.72
N PHE A 155 17.77 -1.42 -5.51
CA PHE A 155 16.34 -1.57 -5.29
C PHE A 155 15.54 -0.35 -5.77
N VAL A 156 16.02 0.88 -5.49
CA VAL A 156 15.40 2.13 -5.98
C VAL A 156 15.40 2.19 -7.51
N ARG A 157 16.51 1.81 -8.17
CA ARG A 157 16.55 1.73 -9.64
C ARG A 157 15.54 0.72 -10.19
N ALA A 158 15.41 -0.42 -9.52
CA ALA A 158 14.43 -1.43 -9.89
C ALA A 158 13.00 -0.95 -9.70
N LEU A 159 12.67 -0.20 -8.63
CA LEU A 159 11.36 0.43 -8.46
C LEU A 159 10.99 1.32 -9.64
N TYR A 160 11.90 2.20 -10.06
CA TYR A 160 11.65 3.06 -11.23
C TYR A 160 11.47 2.26 -12.52
N ALA A 161 12.24 1.18 -12.73
CA ALA A 161 12.07 0.30 -13.89
C ALA A 161 10.67 -0.35 -13.93
N HIS A 162 10.07 -0.62 -12.76
CA HIS A 162 8.72 -1.14 -12.61
C HIS A 162 7.64 -0.04 -12.52
N GLN A 163 8.01 1.22 -12.74
CA GLN A 163 7.09 2.37 -12.64
C GLN A 163 6.43 2.49 -11.25
N MET A 164 7.17 2.16 -10.21
CA MET A 164 6.82 2.38 -8.80
C MET A 164 7.69 3.49 -8.21
N LEU A 165 7.14 4.21 -7.24
CA LEU A 165 7.85 5.27 -6.55
C LEU A 165 8.55 4.72 -5.31
N PRO A 166 9.81 5.10 -5.04
CA PRO A 166 10.38 4.95 -3.71
C PRO A 166 9.77 6.00 -2.78
N ASP A 167 9.39 5.60 -1.60
CA ASP A 167 8.85 6.44 -0.55
C ASP A 167 9.71 6.34 0.72
#